data_19b4db57a2bb5524ac9f5da433ffcc5f
#
_entry.id   19b4db57a2bb5524ac9f5da433ffcc5f
#
_cell.length_a   1.000
_cell.length_b   1.000
_cell.length_c   1.000
_cell.angle_alpha   90.00
_cell.angle_beta   90.00
_cell.angle_gamma   90.00
#
_symmetry.space_group_name_H-M   'P 1'
#
loop_
_entity.id
_entity.type
_entity.pdbx_description
1 polymer ?
#
loop_
_entity_poly.entity_id
_entity_poly.type
_entity_poly.pdbx_seq_one_letter_code
_entity_poly.pdbx_strand_id
1 'polypeptide(L)'
;PLVYFQLLDSSLRYLAVHAKNHSVADWGEIVFDTNILAERQIANRALLETRLDALVREKKWRGAKAHVLIMDDFVVIKEETVPQQLKPDEIRSYLSLQMNSTIRIPFEKPVFEFELLEQRENETKLVLVAYPGEFIEEYKKILLSARLKPEVADVSSLSLYRLADEQGLISKDKGGHNLILQLDPYSMNMS
;
A
#
# COMPACT_ATOMS: atom_id res chain seq x y z
N PRO A 1 8.15 11.58 -14.94
CA PRO A 1 6.84 11.03 -14.63
C PRO A 1 6.74 10.64 -13.15
N LEU A 2 5.53 10.40 -12.69
CA LEU A 2 5.24 9.67 -11.47
C LEU A 2 4.84 8.25 -11.88
N VAL A 3 5.44 7.25 -11.27
CA VAL A 3 5.22 5.84 -11.65
C VAL A 3 4.65 5.08 -10.46
N TYR A 4 3.55 4.38 -10.70
CA TYR A 4 2.91 3.49 -9.75
C TYR A 4 3.28 2.06 -10.07
N PHE A 5 3.59 1.27 -9.04
CA PHE A 5 3.88 -0.15 -9.17
C PHE A 5 2.98 -0.98 -8.26
N GLN A 6 2.48 -2.08 -8.76
CA GLN A 6 1.80 -3.11 -7.99
C GLN A 6 2.52 -4.43 -8.22
N LEU A 7 3.09 -4.98 -7.15
CA LEU A 7 3.73 -6.30 -7.19
C LEU A 7 2.70 -7.36 -6.82
N LEU A 8 2.51 -8.31 -7.71
CA LEU A 8 1.66 -9.49 -7.55
C LEU A 8 2.53 -10.74 -7.43
N ASP A 9 1.94 -11.89 -7.16
CA ASP A 9 2.70 -13.15 -6.96
C ASP A 9 3.65 -13.46 -8.12
N SER A 10 3.19 -13.31 -9.36
CA SER A 10 3.95 -13.62 -10.57
C SER A 10 4.00 -12.50 -11.58
N SER A 11 3.67 -11.27 -11.18
CA SER A 11 3.76 -10.13 -12.10
C SER A 11 4.03 -8.81 -11.37
N LEU A 12 4.53 -7.84 -12.13
CA LEU A 12 4.68 -6.44 -11.74
C LEU A 12 3.89 -5.57 -12.69
N ARG A 13 2.82 -4.97 -12.23
CA ARG A 13 2.06 -3.96 -12.97
C ARG A 13 2.62 -2.58 -12.75
N TYR A 14 2.53 -1.75 -13.76
CA TYR A 14 2.96 -0.36 -13.67
C TYR A 14 1.99 0.59 -14.38
N LEU A 15 1.90 1.80 -13.86
CA LEU A 15 1.21 2.92 -14.46
C LEU A 15 2.10 4.16 -14.32
N ALA A 16 2.43 4.78 -15.44
CA ALA A 16 3.14 6.06 -15.45
C ALA A 16 2.17 7.20 -15.80
N VAL A 17 2.25 8.29 -15.07
CA VAL A 17 1.46 9.49 -15.32
C VAL A 17 2.36 10.72 -15.47
N HIS A 18 1.87 11.71 -16.20
CA HIS A 18 2.51 13.02 -16.27
C HIS A 18 2.35 13.76 -14.94
N ALA A 19 3.45 14.22 -14.33
CA ALA A 19 3.43 14.86 -13.01
C ALA A 19 2.61 16.16 -12.94
N LYS A 20 2.35 16.83 -14.08
CA LYS A 20 1.64 18.11 -14.10
C LYS A 20 0.12 17.99 -14.14
N ASN A 21 -0.40 17.04 -14.89
CA ASN A 21 -1.84 16.92 -15.17
C ASN A 21 -2.41 15.53 -14.87
N HIS A 22 -1.57 14.64 -14.33
CA HIS A 22 -1.92 13.26 -13.98
C HIS A 22 -2.51 12.43 -15.14
N SER A 23 -2.35 12.87 -16.39
CA SER A 23 -2.77 12.06 -17.53
C SER A 23 -1.88 10.83 -17.67
N VAL A 24 -2.48 9.72 -18.08
CA VAL A 24 -1.77 8.46 -18.31
C VAL A 24 -0.75 8.65 -19.43
N ALA A 25 0.51 8.31 -19.14
CA ALA A 25 1.63 8.36 -20.09
C ALA A 25 1.97 6.96 -20.62
N ASP A 26 1.91 5.95 -19.77
CA ASP A 26 2.22 4.56 -20.11
C ASP A 26 1.67 3.62 -19.04
N TRP A 27 1.42 2.37 -19.41
CA TRP A 27 0.99 1.33 -18.49
C TRP A 27 1.34 -0.06 -19.02
N GLY A 28 1.42 -1.04 -18.15
CA GLY A 28 1.66 -2.41 -18.57
C GLY A 28 1.92 -3.36 -17.43
N GLU A 29 2.30 -4.57 -17.78
CA GLU A 29 2.57 -5.66 -16.86
C GLU A 29 3.81 -6.43 -17.30
N ILE A 30 4.69 -6.74 -16.36
CA ILE A 30 5.77 -7.71 -16.54
C ILE A 30 5.31 -9.00 -15.88
N VAL A 31 5.15 -10.05 -16.66
CA VAL A 31 4.84 -11.40 -16.16
C VAL A 31 6.15 -12.15 -15.94
N PHE A 32 6.23 -12.90 -14.85
CA PHE A 32 7.35 -13.76 -14.49
C PHE A 32 6.95 -15.23 -14.59
N ASP A 33 7.87 -16.06 -15.02
CA ASP A 33 7.65 -17.52 -15.12
C ASP A 33 7.67 -18.23 -13.75
N THR A 34 8.01 -17.51 -12.69
CA THR A 34 8.05 -17.99 -11.31
C THR A 34 7.44 -16.96 -10.37
N ASN A 35 7.01 -17.41 -9.19
CA ASN A 35 6.53 -16.49 -8.17
C ASN A 35 7.64 -15.56 -7.70
N ILE A 36 7.34 -14.27 -7.68
CA ILE A 36 8.17 -13.20 -7.13
C ILE A 36 7.84 -12.96 -5.68
N LEU A 37 6.57 -13.14 -5.31
CA LEU A 37 6.11 -13.13 -3.92
C LEU A 37 5.80 -14.55 -3.48
N ALA A 38 6.18 -14.89 -2.26
CA ALA A 38 5.78 -16.10 -1.56
C ALA A 38 5.79 -15.84 -0.06
N GLU A 39 4.80 -16.33 0.66
CA GLU A 39 4.71 -16.22 2.13
C GLU A 39 4.89 -14.78 2.65
N ARG A 40 4.32 -13.80 1.94
CA ARG A 40 4.43 -12.35 2.22
C ARG A 40 5.87 -11.80 2.17
N GLN A 41 6.73 -12.42 1.38
CA GLN A 41 8.11 -12.00 1.17
C GLN A 41 8.45 -11.94 -0.32
N ILE A 42 9.49 -11.18 -0.67
CA ILE A 42 10.03 -11.17 -2.02
C ILE A 42 10.90 -12.41 -2.20
N ALA A 43 10.36 -13.44 -2.85
CA ALA A 43 11.00 -14.74 -3.01
C ALA A 43 12.13 -14.73 -4.05
N ASN A 44 12.03 -13.90 -5.08
CA ASN A 44 13.03 -13.83 -6.16
C ASN A 44 13.46 -12.38 -6.43
N ARG A 45 14.21 -11.84 -5.47
CA ARG A 45 14.71 -10.46 -5.52
C ARG A 45 15.55 -10.18 -6.77
N ALA A 46 16.49 -11.06 -7.11
CA ALA A 46 17.41 -10.85 -8.23
C ALA A 46 16.68 -10.74 -9.58
N LEU A 47 15.66 -11.56 -9.79
CA LEU A 47 14.83 -11.52 -11.00
C LEU A 47 14.02 -10.22 -11.04
N LEU A 48 13.39 -9.84 -9.93
CA LEU A 48 12.63 -8.59 -9.83
C LEU A 48 13.51 -7.37 -10.08
N GLU A 49 14.69 -7.27 -9.46
CA GLU A 49 15.66 -6.18 -9.68
C GLU A 49 16.09 -6.10 -11.15
N THR A 50 16.42 -7.23 -11.77
CA THR A 50 16.85 -7.28 -13.18
C THR A 50 15.76 -6.78 -14.12
N ARG A 51 14.54 -7.26 -13.94
CA ARG A 51 13.40 -6.90 -14.81
C ARG A 51 12.97 -5.45 -14.60
N LEU A 52 12.96 -4.99 -13.36
CA LEU A 52 12.63 -3.60 -13.02
C LEU A 52 13.68 -2.62 -13.58
N ASP A 53 15.00 -2.92 -13.44
CA ASP A 53 16.04 -2.05 -13.99
C ASP A 53 15.98 -2.01 -15.54
N ALA A 54 15.66 -3.13 -16.19
CA ALA A 54 15.45 -3.18 -17.64
C ALA A 54 14.25 -2.28 -18.06
N LEU A 55 13.13 -2.39 -17.37
CA LEU A 55 11.95 -1.54 -17.60
C LEU A 55 12.28 -0.05 -17.41
N VAL A 56 12.92 0.30 -16.29
CA VAL A 56 13.29 1.69 -15.97
C VAL A 56 14.23 2.29 -17.01
N ARG A 57 15.17 1.50 -17.56
CA ARG A 57 16.05 1.93 -18.66
C ARG A 57 15.28 2.13 -19.96
N GLU A 58 14.47 1.14 -20.35
CA GLU A 58 13.66 1.17 -21.59
C GLU A 58 12.75 2.41 -21.60
N LYS A 59 12.03 2.63 -20.52
CA LYS A 59 11.07 3.73 -20.38
C LYS A 59 11.72 5.08 -20.01
N LYS A 60 13.03 5.11 -19.76
CA LYS A 60 13.78 6.32 -19.36
C LYS A 60 13.27 6.94 -18.05
N TRP A 61 12.87 6.10 -17.06
CA TRP A 61 12.31 6.55 -15.78
C TRP A 61 13.33 6.74 -14.66
N ARG A 62 14.62 6.75 -14.96
CA ARG A 62 15.65 7.01 -13.94
C ARG A 62 15.39 8.35 -13.23
N GLY A 63 15.36 8.31 -11.90
CA GLY A 63 15.07 9.48 -11.07
C GLY A 63 13.59 9.83 -10.96
N ALA A 64 12.69 9.05 -11.59
CA ALA A 64 11.25 9.22 -11.43
C ALA A 64 10.82 8.89 -10.00
N LYS A 65 9.79 9.59 -9.53
CA LYS A 65 9.08 9.28 -8.29
C LYS A 65 8.31 7.97 -8.47
N ALA A 66 8.37 7.12 -7.45
CA ALA A 66 7.72 5.82 -7.46
C ALA A 66 6.79 5.68 -6.27
N HIS A 67 5.54 5.33 -6.55
CA HIS A 67 4.54 4.94 -5.57
C HIS A 67 4.28 3.44 -5.72
N VAL A 68 4.04 2.75 -4.62
CA VAL A 68 3.75 1.31 -4.64
C VAL A 68 2.39 1.03 -4.04
N LEU A 69 1.68 0.10 -4.66
CA LEU A 69 0.45 -0.46 -4.13
C LEU A 69 0.79 -1.80 -3.48
N ILE A 70 0.50 -1.89 -2.19
CA ILE A 70 0.69 -3.11 -1.40
C ILE A 70 -0.63 -3.88 -1.41
N MET A 71 -0.54 -5.20 -1.62
CA MET A 71 -1.71 -6.07 -1.59
C MET A 71 -2.28 -6.19 -0.16
N ASP A 72 -3.58 -6.36 -0.06
CA ASP A 72 -4.30 -6.34 1.23
C ASP A 72 -3.89 -7.47 2.18
N ASP A 73 -3.52 -8.62 1.66
CA ASP A 73 -3.03 -9.75 2.46
C ASP A 73 -1.66 -9.50 3.15
N PHE A 74 -0.96 -8.43 2.75
CA PHE A 74 0.24 -7.93 3.44
C PHE A 74 -0.05 -6.88 4.50
N VAL A 75 -1.30 -6.48 4.67
CA VAL A 75 -1.68 -5.34 5.49
C VAL A 75 -2.67 -5.76 6.57
N VAL A 76 -2.57 -5.16 7.73
CA VAL A 76 -3.59 -5.26 8.79
C VAL A 76 -4.28 -3.91 8.91
N ILE A 77 -5.59 -3.90 8.69
CA ILE A 77 -6.43 -2.72 8.90
C ILE A 77 -7.33 -3.00 10.09
N LYS A 78 -7.29 -2.13 11.10
CA LYS A 78 -8.10 -2.26 12.32
C LYS A 78 -8.67 -0.93 12.76
N GLU A 79 -9.89 -0.97 13.29
CA GLU A 79 -10.38 0.11 14.15
C GLU A 79 -9.79 -0.07 15.55
N GLU A 80 -9.28 1.03 16.09
CA GLU A 80 -8.74 1.10 17.45
C GLU A 80 -9.27 2.34 18.16
N THR A 81 -9.22 2.32 19.47
CA THR A 81 -9.60 3.45 20.30
C THR A 81 -8.41 3.90 21.16
N VAL A 82 -8.24 5.20 21.26
CA VAL A 82 -7.20 5.83 22.10
C VAL A 82 -7.83 6.86 23.01
N PRO A 83 -7.20 7.18 24.18
CA PRO A 83 -7.68 8.25 25.05
C PRO A 83 -7.81 9.58 24.31
N GLN A 84 -8.94 10.27 24.51
CA GLN A 84 -9.27 11.50 23.78
C GLN A 84 -8.24 12.64 23.97
N GLN A 85 -7.61 12.71 25.15
CA GLN A 85 -6.67 13.77 25.51
C GLN A 85 -5.32 13.69 24.78
N LEU A 86 -5.05 12.59 24.04
CA LEU A 86 -3.79 12.42 23.32
C LEU A 86 -3.72 13.31 22.09
N LYS A 87 -2.60 13.99 21.91
CA LYS A 87 -2.28 14.71 20.68
C LYS A 87 -1.82 13.73 19.59
N PRO A 88 -1.85 14.11 18.29
CA PRO A 88 -1.45 13.21 17.20
C PRO A 88 -0.08 12.53 17.37
N ASP A 89 0.94 13.27 17.84
CA ASP A 89 2.27 12.70 18.10
C ASP A 89 2.28 11.73 19.29
N GLU A 90 1.46 12.00 20.30
CA GLU A 90 1.27 11.14 21.47
C GLU A 90 0.50 9.86 21.09
N ILE A 91 -0.47 9.96 20.17
CA ILE A 91 -1.19 8.81 19.63
C ILE A 91 -0.23 7.84 18.95
N ARG A 92 0.71 8.32 18.12
CA ARG A 92 1.70 7.47 17.46
C ARG A 92 2.56 6.71 18.48
N SER A 93 3.03 7.39 19.52
CA SER A 93 3.81 6.79 20.59
C SER A 93 2.99 5.76 21.38
N TYR A 94 1.75 6.09 21.70
CA TYR A 94 0.81 5.20 22.38
C TYR A 94 0.57 3.92 21.59
N LEU A 95 0.21 4.04 20.30
CA LEU A 95 0.00 2.90 19.40
C LEU A 95 1.25 2.04 19.27
N SER A 96 2.45 2.64 19.16
CA SER A 96 3.72 1.91 19.13
C SER A 96 3.93 1.02 20.36
N LEU A 97 3.59 1.52 21.53
CA LEU A 97 3.68 0.75 22.79
C LEU A 97 2.63 -0.38 22.83
N GLN A 98 1.43 -0.12 22.32
CA GLN A 98 0.33 -1.08 22.33
C GLN A 98 0.51 -2.22 21.29
N MET A 99 1.23 -1.97 20.19
CA MET A 99 1.41 -2.96 19.11
C MET A 99 2.04 -4.29 19.54
N ASN A 100 2.81 -4.30 20.62
CA ASN A 100 3.43 -5.51 21.15
C ASN A 100 2.72 -6.07 22.38
N SER A 101 1.65 -5.44 22.83
CA SER A 101 0.92 -5.81 24.05
C SER A 101 -0.54 -6.13 23.80
N THR A 102 -1.34 -5.15 23.41
CA THR A 102 -2.81 -5.27 23.24
C THR A 102 -3.22 -5.31 21.77
N ILE A 103 -2.55 -4.55 20.90
CA ILE A 103 -2.79 -4.60 19.47
C ILE A 103 -1.97 -5.73 18.86
N ARG A 104 -2.64 -6.84 18.53
CA ARG A 104 -1.98 -7.98 17.90
C ARG A 104 -1.78 -7.72 16.41
N ILE A 105 -0.53 -7.50 16.02
CA ILE A 105 -0.07 -7.41 14.64
C ILE A 105 0.80 -8.63 14.33
N PRO A 106 0.56 -9.37 13.24
CA PRO A 106 1.30 -10.60 12.92
C PRO A 106 2.69 -10.33 12.32
N PHE A 107 3.28 -9.17 12.60
CA PHE A 107 4.60 -8.76 12.10
C PHE A 107 5.52 -8.39 13.26
N GLU A 108 6.78 -8.80 13.19
CA GLU A 108 7.76 -8.50 14.24
C GLU A 108 8.11 -7.00 14.31
N LYS A 109 8.15 -6.33 13.16
CA LYS A 109 8.53 -4.91 13.02
C LYS A 109 7.52 -4.19 12.14
N PRO A 110 6.30 -3.92 12.64
CA PRO A 110 5.31 -3.23 11.85
C PRO A 110 5.70 -1.76 11.59
N VAL A 111 5.51 -1.32 10.36
CA VAL A 111 5.36 0.10 10.03
C VAL A 111 3.88 0.39 9.96
N PHE A 112 3.42 1.51 10.52
CA PHE A 112 2.01 1.80 10.56
C PHE A 112 1.70 3.27 10.34
N GLU A 113 0.50 3.52 9.87
CA GLU A 113 -0.16 4.81 9.82
C GLU A 113 -1.54 4.71 10.45
N PHE A 114 -2.12 5.84 10.82
CA PHE A 114 -3.46 5.90 11.36
C PHE A 114 -4.19 7.15 10.89
N GLU A 115 -5.51 7.05 10.84
CA GLU A 115 -6.39 8.16 10.55
C GLU A 115 -7.50 8.25 11.61
N LEU A 116 -7.78 9.47 12.08
CA LEU A 116 -8.80 9.70 13.08
C LEU A 116 -10.19 9.63 12.42
N LEU A 117 -11.08 8.81 12.97
CA LEU A 117 -12.45 8.65 12.46
C LEU A 117 -13.44 9.50 13.22
N GLU A 118 -13.44 9.40 14.55
CA GLU A 118 -14.46 10.02 15.40
C GLU A 118 -13.87 10.36 16.79
N GLN A 119 -14.16 11.55 17.28
CA GLN A 119 -13.88 11.93 18.66
C GLN A 119 -15.15 11.81 19.51
N ARG A 120 -15.03 11.14 20.67
CA ARG A 120 -16.08 10.96 21.69
C ARG A 120 -15.63 11.55 23.01
N GLU A 121 -16.54 11.61 23.99
CA GLU A 121 -16.26 12.24 25.30
C GLU A 121 -14.99 11.75 26.00
N ASN A 122 -14.64 10.47 25.89
CA ASN A 122 -13.52 9.86 26.61
C ASN A 122 -12.50 9.18 25.71
N GLU A 123 -12.82 9.01 24.43
CA GLU A 123 -11.99 8.26 23.49
C GLU A 123 -12.03 8.86 22.09
N THR A 124 -10.98 8.61 21.33
CA THR A 124 -10.92 8.89 19.91
C THR A 124 -10.83 7.58 19.15
N LYS A 125 -11.77 7.33 18.23
CA LYS A 125 -11.71 6.23 17.27
C LYS A 125 -10.78 6.57 16.13
N LEU A 126 -9.99 5.60 15.71
CA LEU A 126 -9.11 5.71 14.56
C LEU A 126 -9.07 4.40 13.77
N VAL A 127 -8.69 4.48 12.51
CA VAL A 127 -8.29 3.33 11.73
C VAL A 127 -6.76 3.25 11.74
N LEU A 128 -6.25 2.08 12.06
CA LEU A 128 -4.84 1.73 12.05
C LEU A 128 -4.56 0.87 10.83
N VAL A 129 -3.55 1.24 10.05
CA VAL A 129 -3.06 0.46 8.91
C VAL A 129 -1.62 0.08 9.17
N ALA A 130 -1.35 -1.21 9.31
CA ALA A 130 -0.02 -1.73 9.62
C ALA A 130 0.51 -2.65 8.53
N TYR A 131 1.80 -2.51 8.23
CA TYR A 131 2.53 -3.22 7.18
C TYR A 131 3.71 -4.00 7.78
N PRO A 132 4.15 -5.11 7.17
CA PRO A 132 5.42 -5.75 7.51
C PRO A 132 6.59 -4.84 7.10
N GLY A 133 7.27 -4.24 8.08
CA GLY A 133 8.32 -3.24 7.81
C GLY A 133 9.48 -3.79 6.99
N GLU A 134 9.85 -5.06 7.18
CA GLU A 134 10.92 -5.70 6.42
C GLU A 134 10.58 -5.81 4.93
N PHE A 135 9.33 -6.13 4.58
CA PHE A 135 8.87 -6.15 3.19
C PHE A 135 8.93 -4.75 2.55
N ILE A 136 8.45 -3.73 3.27
CA ILE A 136 8.48 -2.34 2.79
C ILE A 136 9.92 -1.88 2.55
N GLU A 137 10.83 -2.14 3.50
CA GLU A 137 12.24 -1.76 3.35
C GLU A 137 12.95 -2.53 2.23
N GLU A 138 12.63 -3.80 2.02
CA GLU A 138 13.19 -4.57 0.92
C GLU A 138 12.70 -4.04 -0.43
N TYR A 139 11.40 -3.81 -0.58
CA TYR A 139 10.83 -3.26 -1.81
C TYR A 139 11.41 -1.87 -2.12
N LYS A 140 11.54 -1.01 -1.11
CA LYS A 140 12.19 0.29 -1.22
C LYS A 140 13.63 0.16 -1.74
N LYS A 141 14.43 -0.78 -1.23
CA LYS A 141 15.80 -1.03 -1.70
C LYS A 141 15.83 -1.45 -3.18
N ILE A 142 14.89 -2.27 -3.63
CA ILE A 142 14.76 -2.70 -5.02
C ILE A 142 14.44 -1.50 -5.93
N LEU A 143 13.53 -0.63 -5.54
CA LEU A 143 13.21 0.59 -6.30
C LEU A 143 14.41 1.54 -6.39
N LEU A 144 15.14 1.71 -5.28
CA LEU A 144 16.36 2.52 -5.24
C LEU A 144 17.47 1.93 -6.12
N SER A 145 17.64 0.59 -6.16
CA SER A 145 18.64 -0.07 -7.03
C SER A 145 18.34 0.19 -8.51
N ALA A 146 17.06 0.25 -8.89
CA ALA A 146 16.61 0.64 -10.22
C ALA A 146 16.68 2.17 -10.47
N ARG A 147 17.24 2.95 -9.54
CA ARG A 147 17.36 4.42 -9.62
C ARG A 147 16.03 5.16 -9.66
N LEU A 148 15.00 4.60 -9.07
CA LEU A 148 13.74 5.27 -8.78
C LEU A 148 13.80 5.99 -7.44
N LYS A 149 12.85 6.89 -7.18
CA LYS A 149 12.67 7.59 -5.91
C LYS A 149 11.37 7.12 -5.25
N PRO A 150 11.41 6.09 -4.39
CA PRO A 150 10.22 5.63 -3.68
C PRO A 150 9.75 6.72 -2.71
N GLU A 151 8.47 7.11 -2.79
CA GLU A 151 7.88 8.16 -1.96
C GLU A 151 6.71 7.67 -1.13
N VAL A 152 5.86 6.80 -1.69
CA VAL A 152 4.60 6.36 -1.06
C VAL A 152 4.44 4.86 -1.19
N ALA A 153 4.02 4.22 -0.12
CA ALA A 153 3.41 2.89 -0.11
C ALA A 153 1.94 3.03 0.30
N ASP A 154 1.04 2.54 -0.51
CA ASP A 154 -0.40 2.64 -0.31
C ASP A 154 -1.04 1.25 -0.37
N VAL A 155 -2.26 1.11 0.16
CA VAL A 155 -3.00 -0.15 0.17
C VAL A 155 -3.89 -0.25 -1.06
N SER A 156 -3.93 -1.43 -1.68
CA SER A 156 -4.69 -1.65 -2.91
C SER A 156 -6.18 -1.37 -2.72
N SER A 157 -6.82 -1.93 -1.69
CA SER A 157 -8.23 -1.70 -1.38
C SER A 157 -8.55 -0.24 -1.06
N LEU A 158 -7.72 0.43 -0.27
CA LEU A 158 -7.92 1.84 0.07
C LEU A 158 -7.80 2.75 -1.17
N SER A 159 -6.92 2.41 -2.10
CA SER A 159 -6.79 3.13 -3.38
C SER A 159 -8.04 2.95 -4.23
N LEU A 160 -8.58 1.73 -4.30
CA LEU A 160 -9.82 1.43 -5.00
C LEU A 160 -11.04 2.12 -4.35
N TYR A 161 -11.09 2.14 -3.01
CA TYR A 161 -12.14 2.85 -2.29
C TYR A 161 -12.14 4.35 -2.65
N ARG A 162 -10.98 5.01 -2.61
CA ARG A 162 -10.85 6.43 -2.99
C ARG A 162 -11.28 6.67 -4.42
N LEU A 163 -10.89 5.80 -5.34
CA LEU A 163 -11.30 5.89 -6.74
C LEU A 163 -12.81 5.76 -6.89
N ALA A 164 -13.43 4.79 -6.20
CA ALA A 164 -14.87 4.59 -6.24
C ALA A 164 -15.64 5.77 -5.61
N ASP A 165 -15.14 6.36 -4.53
CA ASP A 165 -15.72 7.56 -3.92
C ASP A 165 -15.62 8.78 -4.85
N GLU A 166 -14.47 9.01 -5.48
CA GLU A 166 -14.29 10.09 -6.45
C GLU A 166 -15.20 9.95 -7.68
N GLN A 167 -15.49 8.71 -8.09
CA GLN A 167 -16.42 8.42 -9.18
C GLN A 167 -17.90 8.45 -8.75
N GLY A 168 -18.18 8.70 -7.47
CA GLY A 168 -19.53 8.71 -6.95
C GLY A 168 -20.21 7.33 -6.89
N LEU A 169 -19.41 6.26 -6.89
CA LEU A 169 -19.91 4.88 -6.83
C LEU A 169 -20.16 4.40 -5.40
N ILE A 170 -19.62 5.12 -4.41
CA ILE A 170 -19.83 4.80 -2.99
C ILE A 170 -21.12 5.43 -2.50
N SER A 171 -22.05 4.60 -1.96
CA SER A 171 -23.24 5.11 -1.30
C SER A 171 -22.84 5.82 0.00
N LYS A 172 -23.32 7.06 0.16
CA LYS A 172 -23.16 7.87 1.38
C LYS A 172 -24.38 7.83 2.29
N ASP A 173 -25.33 6.96 2.00
CA ASP A 173 -26.53 6.81 2.82
C ASP A 173 -26.18 6.26 4.20
N LYS A 174 -26.79 6.82 5.25
CA LYS A 174 -26.62 6.34 6.63
C LYS A 174 -27.16 4.92 6.74
N GLY A 175 -26.27 3.95 6.95
CA GLY A 175 -26.58 2.54 7.06
C GLY A 175 -26.43 1.72 5.77
N GLY A 176 -26.01 2.33 4.67
CA GLY A 176 -25.59 1.63 3.46
C GLY A 176 -24.22 0.97 3.64
N HIS A 177 -24.06 -0.23 3.06
CA HIS A 177 -22.79 -0.92 2.97
C HIS A 177 -22.34 -0.96 1.52
N ASN A 178 -21.07 -0.73 1.27
CA ASN A 178 -20.45 -0.85 -0.05
C ASN A 178 -19.51 -2.05 -0.03
N LEU A 179 -19.55 -2.86 -1.07
CA LEU A 179 -18.67 -3.99 -1.26
C LEU A 179 -17.87 -3.77 -2.54
N ILE A 180 -16.56 -3.73 -2.42
CA ILE A 180 -15.66 -3.64 -3.57
C ILE A 180 -15.04 -5.02 -3.80
N LEU A 181 -15.27 -5.59 -4.99
CA LEU A 181 -14.68 -6.83 -5.43
C LEU A 181 -13.63 -6.54 -6.49
N GLN A 182 -12.38 -6.87 -6.20
CA GLN A 182 -11.29 -6.85 -7.17
C GLN A 182 -11.02 -8.28 -7.63
N LEU A 183 -11.17 -8.53 -8.92
CA LEU A 183 -10.92 -9.83 -9.54
C LEU A 183 -9.68 -9.74 -10.41
N ASP A 184 -8.66 -10.48 -10.06
CA ASP A 184 -7.45 -10.69 -10.86
C ASP A 184 -7.42 -12.13 -11.37
N PRO A 185 -6.62 -12.45 -12.41
CA PRO A 185 -6.60 -13.80 -13.00
C PRO A 185 -6.34 -14.93 -12.00
N TYR A 186 -5.66 -14.64 -10.89
CA TYR A 186 -5.23 -15.64 -9.89
C TYR A 186 -5.61 -15.27 -8.46
N SER A 187 -6.29 -14.14 -8.24
CA SER A 187 -6.67 -13.66 -6.90
C SER A 187 -8.00 -12.92 -6.93
N MET A 188 -8.66 -12.92 -5.78
CA MET A 188 -9.86 -12.12 -5.53
C MET A 188 -9.68 -11.41 -4.19
N ASN A 189 -9.81 -10.10 -4.19
CA ASN A 189 -9.85 -9.28 -2.98
C ASN A 189 -11.25 -8.72 -2.78
N MET A 190 -11.68 -8.70 -1.53
CA MET A 190 -12.99 -8.19 -1.11
C MET A 190 -12.77 -7.17 0.02
N SER A 191 -13.28 -5.97 -0.17
CA SER A 191 -13.14 -4.84 0.77
C SER A 191 -14.48 -4.20 1.06
#